data_60e5d3758fa507ffabff4861b97d5dfd
#
_entry.id   60e5d3758fa507ffabff4861b97d5dfd
#
_cell.length_a   1.000
_cell.length_b   1.000
_cell.length_c   1.000
_cell.angle_alpha   90.00
_cell.angle_beta   90.00
_cell.angle_gamma   90.00
#
_symmetry.space_group_name_H-M   'P 1'
#
loop_
_entity.id
_entity.type
_entity.pdbx_description
1 polymer ?
#
loop_
_entity_poly.entity_id
_entity_poly.type
_entity_poly.pdbx_seq_one_letter_code
_entity_poly.pdbx_strand_id
1 'polypeptide(L)'
;MTNHIVLFEPQIPQNTGNIARTCAATNSPLHIIKPMGFPIDDRKMKRAGLDYWDKLEIYFYDSLEDFMSQMKGKLYLISKFAEKVYSAADLSTDEDYYFLFGREDKGLPEDFMREHPEKALRIPMNDEHVRSLNVSNTVCMIVYEALRQQNFAGLELVHTYEADKLK
;
A
#
# COMPACT_ATOMS: atom_id res chain seq x y z
N MET A 1 -11.60 -8.83 7.83
CA MET A 1 -10.38 -8.88 6.99
C MET A 1 -10.25 -7.59 6.21
N THR A 2 -9.23 -6.82 6.49
CA THR A 2 -8.96 -5.52 5.84
C THR A 2 -7.50 -5.47 5.42
N ASN A 3 -7.24 -4.92 4.24
CA ASN A 3 -5.89 -4.73 3.71
C ASN A 3 -5.49 -3.28 3.93
N HIS A 4 -4.51 -3.04 4.80
CA HIS A 4 -4.02 -1.71 5.14
C HIS A 4 -2.75 -1.42 4.36
N ILE A 5 -2.67 -0.24 3.77
CA ILE A 5 -1.48 0.22 3.04
C ILE A 5 -0.74 1.22 3.92
N VAL A 6 0.55 0.97 4.15
CA VAL A 6 1.38 1.79 5.04
C VAL A 6 2.57 2.31 4.26
N LEU A 7 2.73 3.63 4.24
CA LEU A 7 3.83 4.31 3.55
C LEU A 7 4.81 4.85 4.57
N PHE A 8 6.07 4.45 4.46
CA PHE A 8 7.15 4.94 5.31
C PHE A 8 7.76 6.20 4.68
N GLU A 9 7.58 7.34 5.33
CA GLU A 9 8.18 8.63 4.95
C GLU A 9 8.09 8.95 3.45
N PRO A 10 6.87 8.94 2.85
CA PRO A 10 6.76 9.16 1.40
C PRO A 10 7.30 10.52 0.99
N GLN A 11 8.01 10.57 -0.14
CA GLN A 11 8.71 11.75 -0.62
C GLN A 11 8.10 12.37 -1.87
N ILE A 12 7.37 11.59 -2.68
CA ILE A 12 6.88 12.00 -3.99
C ILE A 12 5.35 12.13 -3.97
N PRO A 13 4.80 13.37 -4.11
CA PRO A 13 3.35 13.59 -4.05
C PRO A 13 2.54 12.77 -5.04
N GLN A 14 3.03 12.62 -6.27
CA GLN A 14 2.32 11.85 -7.32
C GLN A 14 2.14 10.39 -6.92
N ASN A 15 3.16 9.79 -6.29
CA ASN A 15 3.06 8.41 -5.81
C ASN A 15 1.98 8.28 -4.74
N THR A 16 1.98 9.18 -3.76
CA THR A 16 0.97 9.17 -2.69
C THR A 16 -0.43 9.41 -3.24
N GLY A 17 -0.59 10.30 -4.22
CA GLY A 17 -1.86 10.53 -4.89
C GLY A 17 -2.39 9.28 -5.61
N ASN A 18 -1.53 8.59 -6.35
CA ASN A 18 -1.89 7.35 -7.05
C ASN A 18 -2.24 6.24 -6.04
N ILE A 19 -1.47 6.14 -4.96
CA ILE A 19 -1.73 5.17 -3.89
C ILE A 19 -3.07 5.45 -3.20
N ALA A 20 -3.36 6.71 -2.92
CA ALA A 20 -4.64 7.11 -2.33
C ALA A 20 -5.83 6.67 -3.20
N ARG A 21 -5.70 6.81 -4.52
CA ARG A 21 -6.73 6.34 -5.46
C ARG A 21 -6.91 4.82 -5.39
N THR A 22 -5.82 4.08 -5.37
CA THR A 22 -5.85 2.62 -5.21
C THR A 22 -6.52 2.23 -3.88
N CYS A 23 -6.17 2.91 -2.80
CA CYS A 23 -6.77 2.68 -1.48
C CYS A 23 -8.29 2.91 -1.49
N ALA A 24 -8.74 4.00 -2.12
CA ALA A 24 -10.17 4.27 -2.25
C ALA A 24 -10.86 3.19 -3.09
N ALA A 25 -10.24 2.75 -4.18
CA ALA A 25 -10.79 1.73 -5.08
C ALA A 25 -10.88 0.34 -4.43
N THR A 26 -10.07 0.06 -3.43
CA THR A 26 -9.94 -1.27 -2.81
C THR A 26 -10.43 -1.32 -1.36
N ASN A 27 -11.06 -0.27 -0.88
CA ASN A 27 -11.51 -0.15 0.52
C ASN A 27 -10.36 -0.37 1.50
N SER A 28 -9.16 0.10 1.16
CA SER A 28 -7.95 -0.07 1.97
C SER A 28 -7.64 1.22 2.73
N PRO A 29 -7.56 1.19 4.06
CA PRO A 29 -7.09 2.34 4.82
C PRO A 29 -5.64 2.66 4.46
N LEU A 30 -5.32 3.96 4.39
CA LEU A 30 -3.98 4.46 4.11
C LEU A 30 -3.35 4.98 5.40
N HIS A 31 -2.18 4.48 5.72
CA HIS A 31 -1.39 4.89 6.89
C HIS A 31 -0.11 5.55 6.40
N ILE A 32 0.22 6.71 6.93
CA ILE A 32 1.41 7.47 6.55
C ILE A 32 2.27 7.71 7.77
N ILE A 33 3.50 7.24 7.72
CA ILE A 33 4.50 7.46 8.75
C ILE A 33 5.33 8.68 8.38
N LYS A 34 5.27 9.72 9.21
CA LYS A 34 6.02 10.97 9.01
C LYS A 34 7.48 10.80 9.42
N PRO A 35 8.41 11.66 8.96
CA PRO A 35 8.15 12.86 8.17
C PRO A 35 7.89 12.55 6.70
N MET A 36 7.10 13.43 6.07
CA MET A 36 6.83 13.37 4.64
C MET A 36 7.71 14.40 3.91
N GLY A 37 8.09 14.10 2.68
CA GLY A 37 8.84 15.02 1.84
C GLY A 37 8.00 16.17 1.25
N PHE A 38 6.70 16.20 1.54
CA PHE A 38 5.77 17.20 1.04
C PHE A 38 4.58 17.34 2.01
N PRO A 39 3.89 18.51 2.04
CA PRO A 39 2.69 18.66 2.85
C PRO A 39 1.49 17.99 2.17
N ILE A 40 0.58 17.39 2.96
CA ILE A 40 -0.75 17.02 2.48
C ILE A 40 -1.68 18.18 2.81
N ASP A 41 -2.32 18.73 1.78
CA ASP A 41 -3.32 19.78 1.90
C ASP A 41 -4.63 19.23 1.31
N ASP A 42 -5.61 19.00 2.18
CA ASP A 42 -6.93 18.46 1.79
C ASP A 42 -7.59 19.32 0.71
N ARG A 43 -7.43 20.64 0.78
CA ARG A 43 -8.02 21.55 -0.20
C ARG A 43 -7.39 21.37 -1.58
N LYS A 44 -6.06 21.21 -1.65
CA LYS A 44 -5.36 20.96 -2.91
C LYS A 44 -5.72 19.62 -3.50
N MET A 45 -5.87 18.60 -2.67
CA MET A 45 -6.27 17.26 -3.10
C MET A 45 -7.68 17.27 -3.69
N LYS A 46 -8.63 17.96 -3.04
CA LYS A 46 -9.99 18.13 -3.56
C LYS A 46 -10.01 18.91 -4.87
N ARG A 47 -9.22 19.99 -4.99
CA ARG A 47 -9.11 20.78 -6.23
C ARG A 47 -8.51 20.01 -7.39
N ALA A 48 -7.66 19.02 -7.10
CA ALA A 48 -7.08 18.16 -8.13
C ALA A 48 -8.08 17.16 -8.70
N GLY A 49 -9.37 17.24 -8.31
CA GLY A 49 -10.42 16.36 -8.81
C GLY A 49 -10.43 15.00 -8.15
N LEU A 50 -9.86 14.88 -6.95
CA LEU A 50 -9.84 13.63 -6.21
C LEU A 50 -11.16 13.49 -5.43
N ASP A 51 -12.25 13.23 -6.14
CA ASP A 51 -13.61 13.13 -5.60
C ASP A 51 -13.72 12.04 -4.52
N TYR A 52 -12.86 11.04 -4.58
CA TYR A 52 -12.81 9.91 -3.64
C TYR A 52 -12.12 10.25 -2.32
N TRP A 53 -11.47 11.43 -2.20
CA TRP A 53 -10.66 11.80 -1.03
C TRP A 53 -11.47 11.74 0.28
N ASP A 54 -12.72 12.17 0.24
CA ASP A 54 -13.61 12.16 1.41
C ASP A 54 -14.01 10.74 1.84
N LYS A 55 -13.85 9.76 0.96
CA LYS A 55 -14.19 8.35 1.22
C LYS A 55 -13.00 7.53 1.67
N LEU A 56 -11.82 8.14 1.70
CA LEU A 56 -10.57 7.49 2.05
C LEU A 56 -10.30 7.63 3.54
N GLU A 57 -10.00 6.52 4.22
CA GLU A 57 -9.51 6.55 5.60
C GLU A 57 -8.00 6.77 5.57
N ILE A 58 -7.53 7.85 6.17
CA ILE A 58 -6.11 8.17 6.28
C ILE A 58 -5.72 8.37 7.73
N TYR A 59 -4.61 7.74 8.13
CA TYR A 59 -4.04 7.86 9.46
C TYR A 59 -2.58 8.29 9.36
N PHE A 60 -2.15 9.16 10.29
CA PHE A 60 -0.78 9.68 10.33
C PHE A 60 -0.10 9.26 11.62
N TYR A 61 1.19 8.95 11.53
CA TYR A 61 2.01 8.50 12.66
C TYR A 61 3.29 9.33 12.70
N ASP A 62 3.75 9.67 13.89
CA ASP A 62 4.95 10.49 14.06
C ASP A 62 6.24 9.72 13.78
N SER A 63 6.20 8.39 13.92
CA SER A 63 7.36 7.52 13.71
C SER A 63 6.92 6.09 13.39
N LEU A 64 7.86 5.28 12.93
CA LEU A 64 7.64 3.85 12.74
C LEU A 64 7.28 3.16 14.06
N GLU A 65 7.94 3.55 15.16
CA GLU A 65 7.63 3.01 16.48
C GLU A 65 6.20 3.33 16.89
N ASP A 66 5.75 4.56 16.64
CA ASP A 66 4.38 4.98 16.91
C ASP A 66 3.38 4.11 16.12
N PHE A 67 3.63 3.91 14.84
CA PHE A 67 2.81 3.02 14.02
C PHE A 67 2.79 1.60 14.58
N MET A 68 3.96 1.03 14.87
CA MET A 68 4.06 -0.33 15.38
C MET A 68 3.33 -0.53 16.71
N SER A 69 3.27 0.50 17.54
CA SER A 69 2.57 0.43 18.84
C SER A 69 1.05 0.41 18.69
N GLN A 70 0.52 0.89 17.56
CA GLN A 70 -0.92 1.04 17.34
C GLN A 70 -1.51 0.01 16.38
N MET A 71 -0.70 -0.59 15.50
CA MET A 71 -1.22 -1.55 14.52
C MET A 71 -1.73 -2.83 15.19
N LYS A 72 -2.80 -3.38 14.64
CA LYS A 72 -3.41 -4.62 15.12
C LYS A 72 -3.68 -5.53 13.93
N GLY A 73 -2.78 -6.45 13.69
CA GLY A 73 -2.91 -7.36 12.56
C GLY A 73 -1.56 -7.93 12.16
N LYS A 74 -1.52 -8.50 10.98
CA LYS A 74 -0.34 -9.16 10.44
C LYS A 74 0.43 -8.20 9.53
N LEU A 75 1.69 -7.95 9.85
CA LEU A 75 2.55 -7.03 9.10
C LEU A 75 3.38 -7.76 8.08
N TYR A 76 3.42 -7.21 6.86
CA TYR A 76 4.35 -7.60 5.80
C TYR A 76 5.15 -6.39 5.34
N LEU A 77 6.45 -6.60 5.10
CA LEU A 77 7.38 -5.60 4.59
C LEU A 77 7.58 -5.86 3.10
N ILE A 78 7.36 -4.86 2.28
CA ILE A 78 7.58 -5.02 0.83
C ILE A 78 8.96 -4.48 0.50
N SER A 79 9.85 -5.38 0.12
CA SER A 79 11.27 -5.07 -0.10
C SER A 79 11.87 -5.93 -1.19
N LYS A 80 12.69 -5.33 -2.05
CA LYS A 80 13.46 -6.07 -3.07
C LYS A 80 14.50 -7.02 -2.44
N PHE A 81 14.82 -6.84 -1.17
CA PHE A 81 15.78 -7.71 -0.45
C PHE A 81 15.14 -8.94 0.15
N ALA A 82 13.82 -9.06 0.09
CA ALA A 82 13.11 -10.22 0.60
C ALA A 82 13.41 -11.47 -0.22
N GLU A 83 13.41 -12.61 0.44
CA GLU A 83 13.62 -13.90 -0.21
C GLU A 83 12.30 -14.58 -0.62
N LYS A 84 11.23 -14.30 0.11
CA LYS A 84 9.91 -14.86 -0.17
C LYS A 84 9.17 -14.04 -1.22
N VAL A 85 8.71 -14.70 -2.27
CA VAL A 85 7.90 -14.04 -3.29
C VAL A 85 6.52 -13.67 -2.71
N TYR A 86 6.03 -12.48 -3.05
CA TYR A 86 4.78 -11.94 -2.50
C TYR A 86 3.57 -12.87 -2.71
N SER A 87 3.54 -13.60 -3.82
CA SER A 87 2.44 -14.51 -4.14
C SER A 87 2.46 -15.79 -3.31
N ALA A 88 3.54 -16.07 -2.59
CA ALA A 88 3.66 -17.25 -1.74
C ALA A 88 3.13 -17.01 -0.30
N ALA A 89 2.79 -15.77 0.04
CA ALA A 89 2.19 -15.48 1.35
C ALA A 89 0.72 -15.86 1.36
N ASP A 90 0.25 -16.42 2.47
CA ASP A 90 -1.17 -16.69 2.65
C ASP A 90 -1.85 -15.40 3.17
N LEU A 91 -2.59 -14.76 2.29
CA LEU A 91 -3.33 -13.51 2.56
C LEU A 91 -4.84 -13.74 2.58
N SER A 92 -5.27 -14.99 2.79
CA SER A 92 -6.67 -15.39 2.74
C SER A 92 -7.31 -15.59 4.11
N THR A 93 -6.53 -15.47 5.18
CA THR A 93 -7.03 -15.67 6.54
C THR A 93 -7.90 -14.50 7.01
N ASP A 94 -8.73 -14.73 8.02
CA ASP A 94 -9.61 -13.69 8.57
C ASP A 94 -8.85 -12.79 9.55
N GLU A 95 -7.85 -12.09 9.02
CA GLU A 95 -7.00 -11.16 9.77
C GLU A 95 -6.92 -9.84 9.01
N ASP A 96 -6.57 -8.78 9.71
CA ASP A 96 -6.15 -7.54 9.07
C ASP A 96 -4.70 -7.65 8.64
N TYR A 97 -4.42 -7.28 7.40
CA TYR A 97 -3.07 -7.28 6.83
C TYR A 97 -2.57 -5.86 6.68
N TYR A 98 -1.34 -5.61 7.10
CA TYR A 98 -0.65 -4.34 6.94
C TYR A 98 0.54 -4.55 6.02
N PHE A 99 0.56 -3.80 4.91
CA PHE A 99 1.65 -3.87 3.94
C PHE A 99 2.45 -2.58 4.02
N LEU A 100 3.70 -2.68 4.46
CA LEU A 100 4.59 -1.54 4.67
C LEU A 100 5.53 -1.38 3.49
N PHE A 101 5.49 -0.19 2.87
CA PHE A 101 6.27 0.18 1.69
C PHE A 101 7.29 1.24 2.06
N GLY A 102 8.51 1.12 1.53
CA GLY A 102 9.60 2.03 1.83
C GLY A 102 9.57 3.34 1.07
N ARG A 103 10.43 4.27 1.47
CA ARG A 103 10.67 5.53 0.77
C ARG A 103 11.12 5.26 -0.67
N GLU A 104 10.70 6.14 -1.58
CA GLU A 104 11.03 5.98 -3.01
C GLU A 104 12.54 5.99 -3.27
N ASP A 105 13.31 6.74 -2.46
CA ASP A 105 14.76 6.91 -2.65
C ASP A 105 15.61 5.97 -1.79
N LYS A 106 15.14 5.53 -0.62
CA LYS A 106 15.94 4.79 0.36
C LYS A 106 15.35 3.45 0.79
N GLY A 107 14.09 3.17 0.46
CA GLY A 107 13.40 1.98 0.95
C GLY A 107 13.07 2.05 2.44
N LEU A 108 12.97 0.89 3.07
CA LEU A 108 12.70 0.76 4.51
C LEU A 108 14.00 0.86 5.32
N PRO A 109 13.92 1.24 6.61
CA PRO A 109 15.10 1.23 7.49
C PRO A 109 15.74 -0.16 7.53
N GLU A 110 17.05 -0.22 7.33
CA GLU A 110 17.78 -1.49 7.24
C GLU A 110 17.70 -2.30 8.53
N ASP A 111 17.88 -1.65 9.68
CA ASP A 111 17.81 -2.34 10.97
C ASP A 111 16.44 -2.96 11.20
N PHE A 112 15.38 -2.25 10.84
CA PHE A 112 14.02 -2.75 10.96
C PHE A 112 13.79 -3.99 10.08
N MET A 113 14.29 -3.96 8.85
CA MET A 113 14.18 -5.12 7.95
C MET A 113 14.96 -6.33 8.49
N ARG A 114 16.16 -6.10 9.05
CA ARG A 114 16.99 -7.18 9.62
C ARG A 114 16.34 -7.84 10.84
N GLU A 115 15.55 -7.09 11.58
CA GLU A 115 14.82 -7.61 12.73
C GLU A 115 13.60 -8.45 12.34
N HIS A 116 13.09 -8.29 11.11
CA HIS A 116 11.86 -8.93 10.66
C HIS A 116 11.98 -9.57 9.27
N PRO A 117 13.02 -10.38 9.01
CA PRO A 117 13.22 -10.95 7.66
C PRO A 117 12.09 -11.90 7.24
N GLU A 118 11.44 -12.55 8.20
CA GLU A 118 10.33 -13.48 7.95
C GLU A 118 9.05 -12.78 7.47
N LYS A 119 8.98 -11.46 7.65
CA LYS A 119 7.81 -10.65 7.24
C LYS A 119 8.00 -10.04 5.85
N ALA A 120 9.20 -10.14 5.28
CA ALA A 120 9.50 -9.45 4.03
C ALA A 120 9.02 -10.25 2.81
N LEU A 121 8.42 -9.54 1.86
CA LEU A 121 7.92 -10.09 0.61
C LEU A 121 8.55 -9.36 -0.58
N ARG A 122 8.91 -10.11 -1.59
CA ARG A 122 9.55 -9.62 -2.82
C ARG A 122 8.60 -9.69 -4.00
N ILE A 123 8.58 -8.64 -4.81
CA ILE A 123 8.02 -8.70 -6.16
C ILE A 123 9.17 -9.03 -7.10
N PRO A 124 9.14 -10.17 -7.80
CA PRO A 124 10.21 -10.53 -8.74
C PRO A 124 10.38 -9.48 -9.83
N MET A 125 11.62 -9.19 -10.18
CA MET A 125 11.96 -8.27 -11.26
C MET A 125 13.30 -8.67 -11.86
N ASN A 126 13.63 -8.14 -13.04
CA ASN A 126 14.94 -8.32 -13.61
C ASN A 126 15.91 -7.32 -12.98
N ASP A 127 16.69 -7.78 -12.00
CA ASP A 127 17.60 -6.94 -11.21
C ASP A 127 18.73 -6.33 -12.05
N GLU A 128 19.03 -6.92 -13.21
CA GLU A 128 20.06 -6.38 -14.11
C GLU A 128 19.58 -5.12 -14.84
N HIS A 129 18.26 -4.99 -15.05
CA HIS A 129 17.68 -3.90 -15.83
C HIS A 129 17.22 -2.72 -14.96
N VAL A 130 16.70 -2.98 -13.77
CA VAL A 130 16.19 -1.93 -12.89
C VAL A 130 16.55 -2.22 -11.44
N ARG A 131 16.64 -1.15 -10.63
CA ARG A 131 16.93 -1.25 -9.20
C ARG A 131 15.68 -1.49 -8.36
N SER A 132 14.54 -0.96 -8.82
CA SER A 132 13.28 -1.05 -8.12
C SER A 132 12.13 -0.74 -9.07
N LEU A 133 10.92 -1.08 -8.63
CA LEU A 133 9.69 -0.68 -9.30
C LEU A 133 9.14 0.58 -8.62
N ASN A 134 8.35 1.33 -9.37
CA ASN A 134 7.63 2.49 -8.81
C ASN A 134 6.75 2.03 -7.64
N VAL A 135 6.79 2.75 -6.51
CA VAL A 135 6.08 2.35 -5.30
C VAL A 135 4.57 2.30 -5.48
N SER A 136 3.98 3.22 -6.25
CA SER A 136 2.54 3.22 -6.47
C SER A 136 2.09 1.99 -7.26
N ASN A 137 2.90 1.55 -8.22
CA ASN A 137 2.65 0.30 -8.95
C ASN A 137 2.77 -0.91 -8.02
N THR A 138 3.79 -0.90 -7.17
CA THR A 138 4.03 -1.96 -6.19
C THR A 138 2.86 -2.11 -5.23
N VAL A 139 2.33 -1.01 -4.73
CA VAL A 139 1.13 -1.02 -3.85
C VAL A 139 -0.03 -1.68 -4.57
N CYS A 140 -0.27 -1.31 -5.82
CA CYS A 140 -1.37 -1.87 -6.61
C CYS A 140 -1.22 -3.39 -6.77
N MET A 141 -0.01 -3.87 -7.10
CA MET A 141 0.25 -5.31 -7.24
C MET A 141 -0.03 -6.07 -5.94
N ILE A 142 0.46 -5.56 -4.81
CA ILE A 142 0.34 -6.24 -3.52
C ILE A 142 -1.12 -6.30 -3.07
N VAL A 143 -1.83 -5.17 -3.09
CA VAL A 143 -3.22 -5.14 -2.60
C VAL A 143 -4.13 -6.01 -3.48
N TYR A 144 -3.93 -6.02 -4.79
CA TYR A 144 -4.73 -6.86 -5.69
C TYR A 144 -4.39 -8.34 -5.58
N GLU A 145 -3.16 -8.71 -5.24
CA GLU A 145 -2.85 -10.10 -4.90
C GLU A 145 -3.57 -10.53 -3.61
N ALA A 146 -3.57 -9.69 -2.60
CA ALA A 146 -4.32 -9.97 -1.37
C ALA A 146 -5.82 -10.14 -1.70
N LEU A 147 -6.39 -9.22 -2.46
CA LEU A 147 -7.80 -9.26 -2.85
C LEU A 147 -8.11 -10.51 -3.68
N ARG A 148 -7.22 -10.90 -4.59
CA ARG A 148 -7.40 -12.13 -5.38
C ARG A 148 -7.54 -13.34 -4.46
N GLN A 149 -6.66 -13.47 -3.49
CA GLN A 149 -6.72 -14.56 -2.50
C GLN A 149 -8.00 -14.50 -1.64
N GLN A 150 -8.55 -13.30 -1.46
CA GLN A 150 -9.76 -13.03 -0.67
C GLN A 150 -11.04 -13.03 -1.53
N ASN A 151 -10.96 -13.49 -2.77
CA ASN A 151 -12.07 -13.53 -3.73
C ASN A 151 -12.69 -12.16 -4.00
N PHE A 152 -11.89 -11.08 -3.93
CA PHE A 152 -12.32 -9.69 -4.15
C PHE A 152 -13.50 -9.27 -3.27
N ALA A 153 -13.56 -9.79 -2.04
CA ALA A 153 -14.63 -9.48 -1.10
C ALA A 153 -14.81 -7.97 -0.91
N GLY A 154 -16.04 -7.49 -1.00
CA GLY A 154 -16.36 -6.08 -0.86
C GLY A 154 -16.23 -5.24 -2.13
N LEU A 155 -15.86 -5.85 -3.26
CA LEU A 155 -15.70 -5.15 -4.53
C LEU A 155 -16.72 -5.69 -5.56
N GLU A 156 -17.09 -4.84 -6.50
CA GLU A 156 -17.97 -5.24 -7.61
C GLU A 156 -17.17 -6.03 -8.65
N LEU A 157 -17.57 -7.27 -8.89
CA LEU A 157 -16.96 -8.11 -9.93
C LEU A 157 -17.51 -7.77 -11.32
N VAL A 158 -18.71 -7.18 -11.38
CA VAL A 158 -19.35 -6.68 -12.59
C VAL A 158 -19.73 -5.23 -12.33
N HIS A 159 -19.50 -4.37 -13.32
CA HIS A 159 -19.75 -2.94 -13.14
C HIS A 159 -21.23 -2.62 -12.88
N THR A 160 -21.48 -1.51 -12.20
CA THR A 160 -22.81 -0.99 -11.87
C THR A 160 -23.14 0.29 -12.63
N TYR A 161 -22.34 0.65 -13.65
CA TYR A 161 -22.53 1.87 -14.43
C TYR A 161 -23.81 1.76 -15.28
N GLU A 162 -24.49 2.88 -15.46
CA GLU A 162 -25.70 2.94 -16.30
C GLU A 162 -25.39 2.59 -17.75
N ALA A 163 -24.28 3.09 -18.27
CA ALA A 163 -23.85 2.82 -19.65
C ALA A 163 -22.92 1.59 -19.67
N ASP A 164 -23.31 0.61 -20.49
CA ASP A 164 -22.46 -0.56 -20.75
C ASP A 164 -21.93 -0.50 -22.17
N LYS A 165 -20.67 -0.14 -22.29
CA LYS A 165 -20.00 0.05 -23.59
C LYS A 165 -19.64 -1.27 -24.28
N LEU A 166 -19.79 -2.40 -23.59
CA LEU A 166 -19.54 -3.71 -24.18
C LEU A 166 -20.81 -4.37 -24.74
N LYS A 167 -21.96 -3.75 -24.54
CA LYS A 167 -23.25 -4.25 -25.03
C LYS A 167 -23.94 -3.33 -25.98
#